data_11564321e955e45241abb3e34493a93a
#
_entry.id   11564321e955e45241abb3e34493a93a
#
_cell.length_a   1.000
_cell.length_b   1.000
_cell.length_c   1.000
_cell.angle_alpha   90.00
_cell.angle_beta   90.00
_cell.angle_gamma   90.00
#
_symmetry.space_group_name_H-M   'P 1'
#
loop_
_entity.id
_entity.type
_entity.pdbx_description
1 polymer ?
#
loop_
_entity_poly.entity_id
_entity_poly.type
_entity_poly.pdbx_seq_one_letter_code
_entity_poly.pdbx_strand_id
1 'polypeptide(L)'
;LDLASEGSCQLGGNVATNAGGNWVLRYGTMADQVLGIEAVLPDGQIYNGLRAVRKDNTGYRLDDLFVGSEGTLGIVTACTLRLQPLPTTQCTACVMVCDLEAAVDLLGLVRAALGDVVAAFEVIDAHAADLVHRHMGTALPFAPGFAWLVLLEAWGHDTALEEGFALVLYQAMERGLAQDAILAESGPQRAALWALRENISEAERRQGPSIKHDPAVPRSVLPGFEQAVRHAMEDFLPGCALCVFGHLGDGNLHVNVFPPPGTEVTPGLWVQVNRIVYDLAVEYGGSFSAEHGVGALRRDELRRHKNPTALQLMRQIKDMLDPRNLMNPGKVL
;
A
#
# COMPACT_ATOMS: atom_id res chain seq x y z
N LEU A 1 -0.79 10.17 7.09
CA LEU A 1 -0.94 9.02 6.17
C LEU A 1 0.28 8.83 5.27
N ASP A 2 0.94 9.89 4.89
CA ASP A 2 2.07 9.88 3.96
C ASP A 2 1.72 9.22 2.61
N LEU A 3 0.97 9.96 1.82
CA LEU A 3 0.49 9.52 0.50
C LEU A 3 1.35 10.11 -0.61
N ALA A 4 1.57 9.37 -1.69
CA ALA A 4 2.19 9.90 -2.91
C ALA A 4 1.43 11.13 -3.48
N SER A 5 0.14 11.27 -3.17
CA SER A 5 -0.72 12.39 -3.55
C SER A 5 -0.85 13.49 -2.48
N GLU A 6 -0.03 13.49 -1.42
CA GLU A 6 -0.18 14.37 -0.25
C GLU A 6 -0.31 15.84 -0.63
N GLY A 7 0.45 16.31 -1.61
CA GLY A 7 0.42 17.72 -2.06
C GLY A 7 -0.87 18.14 -2.79
N SER A 8 -1.77 17.20 -3.15
CA SER A 8 -2.97 17.46 -3.95
C SER A 8 -4.24 16.78 -3.44
N CYS A 9 -4.13 15.78 -2.55
CA CYS A 9 -5.28 15.07 -2.02
C CYS A 9 -6.14 15.95 -1.09
N GLN A 10 -7.39 15.54 -0.90
CA GLN A 10 -8.33 16.17 0.03
C GLN A 10 -8.81 15.15 1.07
N LEU A 11 -9.04 15.58 2.30
CA LEU A 11 -9.44 14.70 3.40
C LEU A 11 -10.71 13.90 3.08
N GLY A 12 -11.73 14.53 2.50
CA GLY A 12 -12.97 13.83 2.11
C GLY A 12 -12.72 12.73 1.08
N GLY A 13 -11.80 12.96 0.14
CA GLY A 13 -11.34 11.95 -0.82
C GLY A 13 -10.61 10.79 -0.12
N ASN A 14 -9.67 11.11 0.77
CA ASN A 14 -8.93 10.11 1.54
C ASN A 14 -9.86 9.23 2.40
N VAL A 15 -10.91 9.83 3.02
CA VAL A 15 -11.94 9.07 3.74
C VAL A 15 -12.72 8.18 2.77
N ALA A 16 -13.21 8.75 1.66
CA ALA A 16 -14.03 8.02 0.71
C ALA A 16 -13.29 6.85 0.01
N THR A 17 -11.97 6.92 -0.10
CA THR A 17 -11.15 5.83 -0.67
C THR A 17 -10.50 4.94 0.40
N ASN A 18 -10.71 5.22 1.68
CA ASN A 18 -9.98 4.58 2.78
C ASN A 18 -8.46 4.60 2.54
N ALA A 19 -7.91 5.77 2.26
CA ALA A 19 -6.52 5.91 1.85
C ALA A 19 -5.55 5.29 2.87
N GLY A 20 -4.59 4.54 2.37
CA GLY A 20 -3.40 4.06 3.06
C GLY A 20 -2.17 4.78 2.55
N GLY A 21 -0.99 4.42 3.03
CA GLY A 21 0.30 4.98 2.61
C GLY A 21 1.43 4.41 3.44
N ASN A 22 2.62 5.01 3.36
CA ASN A 22 3.84 4.47 3.97
C ASN A 22 3.75 4.18 5.48
N TRP A 23 2.84 4.86 6.21
CA TRP A 23 2.76 4.76 7.68
C TRP A 23 1.56 3.93 8.19
N VAL A 24 0.91 3.18 7.33
CA VAL A 24 -0.21 2.30 7.70
C VAL A 24 0.21 1.28 8.76
N LEU A 25 1.43 0.77 8.68
CA LEU A 25 1.96 -0.18 9.65
C LEU A 25 1.88 0.32 11.10
N ARG A 26 2.02 1.63 11.32
CA ARG A 26 1.98 2.27 12.64
C ARG A 26 0.63 2.88 12.97
N TYR A 27 0.04 3.59 12.03
CA TYR A 27 -1.11 4.43 12.29
C TYR A 27 -2.42 3.88 11.71
N GLY A 28 -2.35 2.83 10.91
CA GLY A 28 -3.49 2.27 10.19
C GLY A 28 -3.89 3.10 8.97
N THR A 29 -4.92 2.65 8.30
CA THR A 29 -5.55 3.34 7.16
C THR A 29 -6.41 4.51 7.63
N MET A 30 -7.05 5.21 6.68
CA MET A 30 -7.98 6.29 7.03
C MET A 30 -9.12 5.83 7.95
N ALA A 31 -9.61 4.59 7.77
CA ALA A 31 -10.63 3.98 8.66
C ALA A 31 -10.20 3.97 10.13
N ASP A 32 -8.91 3.71 10.41
CA ASP A 32 -8.37 3.68 11.77
C ASP A 32 -8.20 5.07 12.37
N GLN A 33 -8.12 6.11 11.52
CA GLN A 33 -7.93 7.49 11.93
C GLN A 33 -9.26 8.23 12.13
N VAL A 34 -10.34 7.80 11.46
CA VAL A 34 -11.65 8.46 11.54
C VAL A 34 -12.37 8.09 12.82
N LEU A 35 -12.80 9.11 13.57
CA LEU A 35 -13.65 8.98 14.77
C LEU A 35 -15.11 9.28 14.49
N GLY A 36 -15.39 10.03 13.43
CA GLY A 36 -16.74 10.40 13.01
C GLY A 36 -16.71 11.21 11.72
N ILE A 37 -17.79 11.21 10.98
CA ILE A 37 -17.93 11.95 9.73
C ILE A 37 -19.24 12.74 9.68
N GLU A 38 -19.25 13.77 8.83
CA GLU A 38 -20.44 14.38 8.28
C GLU A 38 -20.52 14.06 6.80
N ALA A 39 -21.69 13.64 6.32
CA ALA A 39 -21.90 13.36 4.91
C ALA A 39 -23.24 13.89 4.42
N VAL A 40 -23.25 14.39 3.18
CA VAL A 40 -24.50 14.72 2.47
C VAL A 40 -24.98 13.47 1.74
N LEU A 41 -26.21 13.06 2.05
CA LEU A 41 -26.86 11.89 1.45
C LEU A 41 -27.48 12.24 0.08
N PRO A 42 -27.81 11.23 -0.76
CA PRO A 42 -28.38 11.45 -2.08
C PRO A 42 -29.72 12.20 -2.11
N ASP A 43 -30.48 12.17 -1.00
CA ASP A 43 -31.73 12.91 -0.85
C ASP A 43 -31.56 14.34 -0.31
N GLY A 44 -30.31 14.75 -0.04
CA GLY A 44 -29.95 16.05 0.49
C GLY A 44 -29.96 16.15 2.02
N GLN A 45 -30.30 15.07 2.74
CA GLN A 45 -30.16 15.05 4.19
C GLN A 45 -28.69 15.05 4.59
N ILE A 46 -28.41 15.61 5.77
CA ILE A 46 -27.05 15.63 6.35
C ILE A 46 -27.00 14.55 7.43
N TYR A 47 -26.18 13.54 7.21
CA TYR A 47 -25.74 12.63 8.25
C TYR A 47 -24.65 13.32 9.08
N ASN A 48 -24.90 13.53 10.36
CA ASN A 48 -23.92 14.10 11.27
C ASN A 48 -23.52 13.07 12.33
N GLY A 49 -22.40 12.40 12.09
CA GLY A 49 -21.73 11.47 13.01
C GLY A 49 -20.47 12.07 13.64
N LEU A 50 -20.25 13.38 13.55
CA LEU A 50 -19.06 14.03 14.11
C LEU A 50 -19.00 13.87 15.62
N ARG A 51 -18.09 13.01 16.09
CA ARG A 51 -17.86 12.70 17.51
C ARG A 51 -16.36 12.56 17.75
N ALA A 52 -15.91 12.97 18.93
CA ALA A 52 -14.51 12.86 19.34
C ALA A 52 -14.29 11.75 20.39
N VAL A 53 -15.20 10.79 20.48
CA VAL A 53 -15.14 9.71 21.46
C VAL A 53 -14.62 8.43 20.82
N ARG A 54 -13.74 7.70 21.55
CA ARG A 54 -13.19 6.43 21.08
C ARG A 54 -14.10 5.22 21.28
N LYS A 55 -15.08 5.33 22.19
CA LYS A 55 -16.02 4.25 22.52
C LYS A 55 -17.42 4.77 22.37
N ASP A 56 -18.16 4.25 21.39
CA ASP A 56 -19.56 4.51 21.17
C ASP A 56 -20.25 3.23 20.69
N ASN A 57 -21.09 2.65 21.54
CA ASN A 57 -21.88 1.45 21.27
C ASN A 57 -23.38 1.77 21.21
N THR A 58 -23.77 3.00 20.83
CA THR A 58 -25.16 3.44 20.80
C THR A 58 -25.89 3.10 19.49
N GLY A 59 -25.39 2.14 18.74
CA GLY A 59 -25.98 1.67 17.48
C GLY A 59 -24.92 1.16 16.50
N TYR A 60 -25.30 1.02 15.24
CA TYR A 60 -24.38 0.68 14.18
C TYR A 60 -23.39 1.82 13.90
N ARG A 61 -22.15 1.49 13.54
CA ARG A 61 -21.16 2.45 13.08
C ARG A 61 -21.46 2.85 11.63
N LEU A 62 -22.37 3.81 11.47
CA LEU A 62 -22.79 4.26 10.13
C LEU A 62 -21.68 5.02 9.40
N ASP A 63 -20.73 5.60 10.11
CA ASP A 63 -19.54 6.25 9.54
C ASP A 63 -18.78 5.28 8.63
N ASP A 64 -18.68 4.00 9.00
CA ASP A 64 -17.97 2.97 8.26
C ASP A 64 -18.60 2.67 6.88
N LEU A 65 -19.86 3.04 6.65
CA LEU A 65 -20.50 2.92 5.34
C LEU A 65 -19.89 3.88 4.30
N PHE A 66 -19.38 5.03 4.74
CA PHE A 66 -18.85 6.06 3.85
C PHE A 66 -17.35 5.93 3.65
N VAL A 67 -16.63 5.39 4.66
CA VAL A 67 -15.19 5.13 4.55
C VAL A 67 -14.94 4.02 3.52
N GLY A 68 -14.16 4.32 2.48
CA GLY A 68 -13.91 3.37 1.39
C GLY A 68 -15.10 3.15 0.44
N SER A 69 -16.15 3.97 0.52
CA SER A 69 -17.31 3.88 -0.40
C SER A 69 -17.06 4.46 -1.78
N GLU A 70 -15.91 5.07 -2.00
CA GLU A 70 -15.55 5.79 -3.24
C GLU A 70 -16.60 6.82 -3.67
N GLY A 71 -17.27 7.46 -2.69
CA GLY A 71 -18.31 8.47 -2.95
C GLY A 71 -19.63 7.92 -3.51
N THR A 72 -19.82 6.60 -3.49
CA THR A 72 -21.03 5.97 -4.05
C THR A 72 -22.24 6.02 -3.14
N LEU A 73 -22.05 6.33 -1.84
CA LEU A 73 -23.13 6.36 -0.84
C LEU A 73 -23.46 7.76 -0.32
N GLY A 74 -22.59 8.73 -0.51
CA GLY A 74 -22.74 10.10 -0.08
C GLY A 74 -21.45 10.90 -0.29
N ILE A 75 -21.50 12.19 0.04
CA ILE A 75 -20.36 13.12 -0.06
C ILE A 75 -19.89 13.47 1.34
N VAL A 76 -18.69 13.06 1.72
CA VAL A 76 -18.06 13.41 2.99
C VAL A 76 -17.69 14.90 2.98
N THR A 77 -18.25 15.66 3.92
CA THR A 77 -18.07 17.12 4.03
C THR A 77 -17.18 17.52 5.21
N ALA A 78 -17.18 16.71 6.28
CA ALA A 78 -16.31 16.91 7.43
C ALA A 78 -15.96 15.56 8.07
N CYS A 79 -14.85 15.52 8.80
CA CYS A 79 -14.45 14.37 9.60
C CYS A 79 -13.76 14.78 10.89
N THR A 80 -13.95 13.96 11.92
CA THR A 80 -13.18 14.00 13.16
C THR A 80 -12.09 12.96 13.09
N LEU A 81 -10.83 13.38 13.23
CA LEU A 81 -9.66 12.52 13.10
C LEU A 81 -8.95 12.33 14.44
N ARG A 82 -8.40 11.14 14.63
CA ARG A 82 -7.45 10.87 15.70
C ARG A 82 -6.14 11.62 15.43
N LEU A 83 -5.68 12.36 16.41
CA LEU A 83 -4.35 12.98 16.38
C LEU A 83 -3.35 12.11 17.12
N GLN A 84 -2.13 12.09 16.62
CA GLN A 84 -0.98 11.42 17.23
C GLN A 84 0.07 12.48 17.61
N PRO A 85 0.81 12.28 18.73
CA PRO A 85 1.96 13.11 19.04
C PRO A 85 3.00 13.03 17.91
N LEU A 86 3.60 14.16 17.57
CA LEU A 86 4.73 14.17 16.61
C LEU A 86 5.92 13.47 17.23
N PRO A 87 6.55 12.49 16.53
CA PRO A 87 7.74 11.81 17.01
C PRO A 87 8.91 12.81 17.10
N THR A 88 9.71 12.68 18.17
CA THR A 88 10.94 13.49 18.36
C THR A 88 12.18 12.76 17.88
N THR A 89 12.10 11.41 17.77
CA THR A 89 13.18 10.54 17.32
C THR A 89 12.71 9.76 16.10
N GLN A 90 13.51 9.78 15.05
CA GLN A 90 13.23 9.08 13.80
C GLN A 90 14.50 8.36 13.33
N CYS A 91 14.41 7.04 13.20
CA CYS A 91 15.50 6.18 12.71
C CYS A 91 15.09 5.61 11.35
N THR A 92 15.98 5.71 10.37
CA THR A 92 15.77 5.19 9.02
C THR A 92 16.97 4.38 8.60
N ALA A 93 16.74 3.22 8.01
CA ALA A 93 17.78 2.37 7.45
C ALA A 93 17.36 1.81 6.09
N CYS A 94 18.34 1.56 5.25
CA CYS A 94 18.21 0.70 4.08
C CYS A 94 18.96 -0.59 4.33
N VAL A 95 18.29 -1.73 4.18
CA VAL A 95 18.82 -3.05 4.49
C VAL A 95 18.82 -3.90 3.23
N MET A 96 19.93 -4.54 2.93
CA MET A 96 20.05 -5.48 1.82
C MET A 96 19.69 -6.88 2.29
N VAL A 97 18.73 -7.53 1.62
CA VAL A 97 18.28 -8.89 1.92
C VAL A 97 18.38 -9.78 0.69
N CYS A 98 18.49 -11.11 0.88
CA CYS A 98 18.64 -12.05 -0.24
C CYS A 98 17.34 -12.31 -0.98
N ASP A 99 16.20 -12.29 -0.28
CA ASP A 99 14.86 -12.58 -0.82
C ASP A 99 13.75 -11.98 0.06
N LEU A 100 12.52 -12.14 -0.36
CA LEU A 100 11.35 -11.65 0.41
C LEU A 100 11.07 -12.48 1.68
N GLU A 101 11.53 -13.73 1.75
CA GLU A 101 11.41 -14.55 2.94
C GLU A 101 12.25 -13.98 4.07
N ALA A 102 13.51 -13.64 3.77
CA ALA A 102 14.38 -12.91 4.68
C ALA A 102 13.82 -11.53 5.10
N ALA A 103 13.14 -10.82 4.16
CA ALA A 103 12.48 -9.56 4.49
C ALA A 103 11.30 -9.74 5.46
N VAL A 104 10.49 -10.79 5.29
CA VAL A 104 9.38 -11.11 6.22
C VAL A 104 9.91 -11.47 7.62
N ASP A 105 10.96 -12.29 7.68
CA ASP A 105 11.60 -12.68 8.94
C ASP A 105 12.26 -11.48 9.62
N LEU A 106 12.91 -10.60 8.84
CA LEU A 106 13.47 -9.33 9.36
C LEU A 106 12.37 -8.45 9.98
N LEU A 107 11.20 -8.31 9.31
CA LEU A 107 10.07 -7.60 9.89
C LEU A 107 9.63 -8.21 11.22
N GLY A 108 9.57 -9.55 11.29
CA GLY A 108 9.26 -10.27 12.53
C GLY A 108 10.22 -9.92 13.66
N LEU A 109 11.53 -9.95 13.38
CA LEU A 109 12.59 -9.60 14.35
C LEU A 109 12.47 -8.13 14.79
N VAL A 110 12.31 -7.21 13.84
CA VAL A 110 12.19 -5.76 14.09
C VAL A 110 10.96 -5.46 14.95
N ARG A 111 9.81 -6.04 14.64
CA ARG A 111 8.59 -5.84 15.44
C ARG A 111 8.67 -6.46 16.82
N ALA A 112 9.33 -7.59 16.97
CA ALA A 112 9.55 -8.20 18.29
C ALA A 112 10.44 -7.34 19.18
N ALA A 113 11.44 -6.66 18.61
CA ALA A 113 12.37 -5.82 19.33
C ALA A 113 11.84 -4.39 19.59
N LEU A 114 11.20 -3.78 18.59
CA LEU A 114 10.82 -2.37 18.64
C LEU A 114 9.31 -2.13 18.84
N GLY A 115 8.47 -3.15 18.65
CA GLY A 115 7.01 -3.03 18.84
C GLY A 115 6.35 -2.06 17.86
N ASP A 116 5.43 -1.24 18.39
CA ASP A 116 4.58 -0.33 17.60
C ASP A 116 5.26 0.95 17.13
N VAL A 117 6.57 1.12 17.39
CA VAL A 117 7.31 2.29 16.89
C VAL A 117 7.80 2.12 15.46
N VAL A 118 7.67 0.93 14.87
CA VAL A 118 7.96 0.68 13.45
C VAL A 118 6.92 1.41 12.61
N ALA A 119 7.34 2.42 11.87
CA ALA A 119 6.47 3.31 11.11
C ALA A 119 6.30 2.86 9.66
N ALA A 120 7.39 2.42 9.02
CA ALA A 120 7.39 1.94 7.64
C ALA A 120 8.31 0.73 7.48
N PHE A 121 7.93 -0.16 6.58
CA PHE A 121 8.73 -1.32 6.18
C PHE A 121 8.44 -1.63 4.70
N GLU A 122 9.24 -0.98 3.84
CA GLU A 122 9.09 -1.02 2.39
C GLU A 122 10.07 -1.99 1.78
N VAL A 123 9.64 -2.72 0.74
CA VAL A 123 10.54 -3.54 -0.07
C VAL A 123 10.65 -2.98 -1.48
N ILE A 124 11.85 -3.12 -2.06
CA ILE A 124 12.18 -2.63 -3.40
C ILE A 124 13.03 -3.71 -4.07
N ASP A 125 12.58 -4.26 -5.20
CA ASP A 125 13.39 -5.20 -5.96
C ASP A 125 14.55 -4.50 -6.70
N ALA A 126 15.53 -5.29 -7.13
CA ALA A 126 16.69 -4.76 -7.84
C ALA A 126 16.29 -4.01 -9.11
N HIS A 127 15.24 -4.45 -9.81
CA HIS A 127 14.79 -3.80 -11.04
C HIS A 127 14.19 -2.41 -10.75
N ALA A 128 13.35 -2.28 -9.73
CA ALA A 128 12.80 -0.99 -9.31
C ALA A 128 13.90 -0.01 -8.91
N ALA A 129 14.88 -0.46 -8.10
CA ALA A 129 16.02 0.36 -7.71
C ALA A 129 16.86 0.82 -8.90
N ASP A 130 17.11 -0.08 -9.87
CA ASP A 130 17.83 0.24 -11.11
C ASP A 130 17.06 1.24 -11.98
N LEU A 131 15.73 1.14 -12.10
CA LEU A 131 14.90 2.13 -12.78
C LEU A 131 15.08 3.52 -12.18
N VAL A 132 15.03 3.63 -10.86
CA VAL A 132 15.21 4.89 -10.15
C VAL A 132 16.62 5.44 -10.37
N HIS A 133 17.64 4.59 -10.27
CA HIS A 133 19.01 5.01 -10.53
C HIS A 133 19.19 5.55 -11.95
N ARG A 134 18.72 4.83 -12.96
CA ARG A 134 18.85 5.20 -14.38
C ARG A 134 18.07 6.45 -14.76
N HIS A 135 16.83 6.58 -14.31
CA HIS A 135 15.93 7.62 -14.80
C HIS A 135 15.89 8.86 -13.91
N MET A 136 16.24 8.72 -12.62
CA MET A 136 16.17 9.82 -11.65
C MET A 136 17.57 10.26 -11.18
N GLY A 137 18.62 9.48 -11.47
CA GLY A 137 19.98 9.78 -11.01
C GLY A 137 20.19 9.56 -9.52
N THR A 138 19.23 8.91 -8.83
CA THR A 138 19.36 8.60 -7.41
C THR A 138 20.47 7.59 -7.18
N ALA A 139 21.37 7.87 -6.24
CA ALA A 139 22.46 6.96 -5.90
C ALA A 139 21.90 5.69 -5.24
N LEU A 140 22.43 4.53 -5.64
CA LEU A 140 22.14 3.28 -4.96
C LEU A 140 22.90 3.21 -3.64
N PRO A 141 22.28 2.73 -2.54
CA PRO A 141 22.96 2.64 -1.24
C PRO A 141 24.01 1.55 -1.21
N PHE A 142 23.89 0.51 -2.04
CA PHE A 142 24.80 -0.63 -2.14
C PHE A 142 25.30 -0.79 -3.59
N ALA A 143 26.41 -1.51 -3.74
CA ALA A 143 26.90 -1.91 -5.04
C ALA A 143 25.85 -2.77 -5.77
N PRO A 144 25.75 -2.70 -7.11
CA PRO A 144 24.86 -3.55 -7.88
C PRO A 144 25.09 -5.05 -7.63
N GLY A 145 24.00 -5.83 -7.65
CA GLY A 145 24.02 -7.29 -7.42
C GLY A 145 23.17 -7.74 -6.22
N PHE A 146 22.52 -6.82 -5.52
CA PHE A 146 21.50 -7.17 -4.54
C PHE A 146 20.21 -7.65 -5.23
N ALA A 147 19.44 -8.48 -4.54
CA ALA A 147 18.12 -8.90 -5.00
C ALA A 147 17.00 -7.98 -4.50
N TRP A 148 17.03 -7.65 -3.21
CA TRP A 148 16.03 -6.84 -2.54
C TRP A 148 16.63 -5.84 -1.56
N LEU A 149 16.00 -4.68 -1.49
CA LEU A 149 16.24 -3.67 -0.47
C LEU A 149 14.99 -3.55 0.43
N VAL A 150 15.24 -3.36 1.70
CA VAL A 150 14.21 -3.01 2.70
C VAL A 150 14.50 -1.59 3.18
N LEU A 151 13.55 -0.68 3.01
CA LEU A 151 13.58 0.63 3.64
C LEU A 151 12.76 0.54 4.92
N LEU A 152 13.44 0.67 6.06
CA LEU A 152 12.88 0.53 7.40
C LEU A 152 12.89 1.88 8.12
N GLU A 153 11.77 2.23 8.73
CA GLU A 153 11.67 3.42 9.54
C GLU A 153 10.98 3.14 10.88
N ALA A 154 11.55 3.69 11.96
CA ALA A 154 10.98 3.62 13.30
C ALA A 154 10.95 5.02 13.92
N TRP A 155 9.83 5.35 14.60
CA TRP A 155 9.58 6.67 15.16
C TRP A 155 9.21 6.57 16.65
N GLY A 156 9.82 7.40 17.48
CA GLY A 156 9.59 7.40 18.92
C GLY A 156 9.76 8.77 19.55
N HIS A 157 9.82 8.75 20.88
CA HIS A 157 10.02 9.95 21.69
C HIS A 157 11.24 9.80 22.63
N ASP A 158 11.92 8.65 22.55
CA ASP A 158 13.07 8.31 23.38
C ASP A 158 14.32 8.12 22.52
N THR A 159 15.46 8.63 22.95
CA THR A 159 16.75 8.43 22.31
C THR A 159 17.23 6.98 22.38
N ALA A 160 16.74 6.19 23.35
CA ALA A 160 17.00 4.75 23.41
C ALA A 160 16.50 4.00 22.15
N LEU A 161 15.61 4.61 21.37
CA LEU A 161 15.18 4.05 20.08
C LEU A 161 16.35 3.88 19.11
N GLU A 162 17.29 4.84 19.07
CA GLU A 162 18.44 4.78 18.15
C GLU A 162 19.34 3.58 18.45
N GLU A 163 19.63 3.35 19.73
CA GLU A 163 20.43 2.19 20.17
C GLU A 163 19.69 0.87 19.88
N GLY A 164 18.39 0.79 20.20
CA GLY A 164 17.56 -0.38 19.93
C GLY A 164 17.43 -0.68 18.43
N PHE A 165 17.31 0.37 17.61
CA PHE A 165 17.24 0.26 16.15
C PHE A 165 18.56 -0.26 15.56
N ALA A 166 19.69 0.27 15.98
CA ALA A 166 21.01 -0.22 15.55
C ALA A 166 21.25 -1.67 16.01
N LEU A 167 20.87 -2.00 17.26
CA LEU A 167 21.03 -3.35 17.81
C LEU A 167 20.22 -4.39 17.03
N VAL A 168 18.98 -4.09 16.66
CA VAL A 168 18.14 -5.05 15.91
C VAL A 168 18.70 -5.30 14.51
N LEU A 169 19.26 -4.28 13.85
CA LEU A 169 19.93 -4.45 12.56
C LEU A 169 21.20 -5.30 12.68
N TYR A 170 21.99 -5.07 13.71
CA TYR A 170 23.14 -5.93 14.01
C TYR A 170 22.72 -7.39 14.22
N GLN A 171 21.66 -7.62 15.02
CA GLN A 171 21.11 -8.97 15.21
C GLN A 171 20.58 -9.60 13.92
N ALA A 172 20.02 -8.81 13.01
CA ALA A 172 19.57 -9.29 11.73
C ALA A 172 20.74 -9.79 10.86
N MET A 173 21.85 -9.06 10.86
CA MET A 173 23.09 -9.48 10.16
C MET A 173 23.68 -10.76 10.78
N GLU A 174 23.79 -10.84 12.11
CA GLU A 174 24.27 -12.03 12.82
C GLU A 174 23.42 -13.28 12.54
N ARG A 175 22.11 -13.10 12.29
CA ARG A 175 21.19 -14.21 11.94
C ARG A 175 21.15 -14.52 10.45
N GLY A 176 21.87 -13.75 9.61
CA GLY A 176 21.85 -13.91 8.15
C GLY A 176 20.56 -13.43 7.48
N LEU A 177 19.68 -12.71 8.20
CA LEU A 177 18.47 -12.10 7.63
C LEU A 177 18.77 -10.83 6.81
N ALA A 178 19.87 -10.15 7.15
CA ALA A 178 20.38 -8.99 6.42
C ALA A 178 21.81 -9.28 5.96
N GLN A 179 22.12 -8.92 4.71
CA GLN A 179 23.44 -9.03 4.13
C GLN A 179 24.30 -7.79 4.46
N ASP A 180 23.65 -6.63 4.47
CA ASP A 180 24.27 -5.33 4.83
C ASP A 180 23.16 -4.34 5.22
N ALA A 181 23.54 -3.26 5.93
CA ALA A 181 22.61 -2.23 6.37
C ALA A 181 23.28 -0.86 6.44
N ILE A 182 22.58 0.18 5.97
CA ILE A 182 22.99 1.58 6.07
C ILE A 182 21.97 2.33 6.91
N LEU A 183 22.45 2.96 8.00
CA LEU A 183 21.64 3.83 8.83
C LEU A 183 21.80 5.28 8.36
N ALA A 184 20.70 6.01 8.30
CA ALA A 184 20.73 7.44 8.05
C ALA A 184 21.07 8.21 9.35
N GLU A 185 22.17 8.94 9.32
CA GLU A 185 22.65 9.74 10.45
C GLU A 185 22.18 11.21 10.38
N SER A 186 21.48 11.59 9.31
CA SER A 186 21.00 12.94 9.07
C SER A 186 19.74 13.00 8.25
N GLY A 187 19.01 14.12 8.32
CA GLY A 187 17.83 14.35 7.49
C GLY A 187 18.08 14.21 5.97
N PRO A 188 19.18 14.80 5.42
CA PRO A 188 19.52 14.60 4.00
C PRO A 188 19.77 13.14 3.63
N GLN A 189 20.45 12.35 4.48
CA GLN A 189 20.65 10.92 4.21
C GLN A 189 19.33 10.16 4.24
N ARG A 190 18.44 10.46 5.21
CA ARG A 190 17.08 9.89 5.24
C ARG A 190 16.33 10.19 3.95
N ALA A 191 16.29 11.45 3.54
CA ALA A 191 15.63 11.86 2.30
C ALA A 191 16.22 11.14 1.07
N ALA A 192 17.52 10.91 1.02
CA ALA A 192 18.17 10.19 -0.05
C ALA A 192 17.76 8.71 -0.10
N LEU A 193 17.59 8.05 1.05
CA LEU A 193 17.07 6.67 1.12
C LEU A 193 15.60 6.61 0.68
N TRP A 194 14.76 7.52 1.16
CA TRP A 194 13.36 7.59 0.74
C TRP A 194 13.18 7.91 -0.73
N ALA A 195 14.08 8.70 -1.32
CA ALA A 195 14.05 9.01 -2.75
C ALA A 195 14.13 7.76 -3.65
N LEU A 196 14.72 6.66 -3.17
CA LEU A 196 14.69 5.37 -3.89
C LEU A 196 13.25 4.85 -4.01
N ARG A 197 12.45 4.97 -2.95
CA ARG A 197 11.07 4.47 -2.91
C ARG A 197 10.10 5.42 -3.61
N GLU A 198 10.19 6.70 -3.30
CA GLU A 198 9.27 7.73 -3.78
C GLU A 198 9.37 7.98 -5.29
N ASN A 199 10.56 7.85 -5.85
CA ASN A 199 10.80 8.08 -7.27
C ASN A 199 10.46 6.89 -8.17
N ILE A 200 10.05 5.73 -7.65
CA ILE A 200 9.78 4.54 -8.48
C ILE A 200 8.70 4.83 -9.51
N SER A 201 7.56 5.41 -9.11
CA SER A 201 6.44 5.68 -10.02
C SER A 201 6.82 6.64 -11.17
N GLU A 202 7.66 7.64 -10.90
CA GLU A 202 8.16 8.55 -11.93
C GLU A 202 9.21 7.86 -12.82
N ALA A 203 10.10 7.05 -12.25
CA ALA A 203 11.08 6.27 -13.00
C ALA A 203 10.39 5.28 -13.95
N GLU A 204 9.35 4.60 -13.50
CA GLU A 204 8.51 3.73 -14.33
C GLU A 204 7.86 4.50 -15.49
N ARG A 205 7.30 5.70 -15.21
CA ARG A 205 6.70 6.55 -16.23
C ARG A 205 7.71 6.93 -17.32
N ARG A 206 8.95 7.18 -16.95
CA ARG A 206 10.05 7.47 -17.90
C ARG A 206 10.55 6.25 -18.65
N GLN A 207 10.47 5.06 -18.03
CA GLN A 207 10.82 3.80 -18.66
C GLN A 207 9.84 3.45 -19.79
N GLY A 208 8.56 3.72 -19.62
CA GLY A 208 7.52 3.45 -20.61
C GLY A 208 6.24 2.83 -20.05
N PRO A 209 5.35 2.35 -20.92
CA PRO A 209 4.08 1.80 -20.49
C PRO A 209 4.25 0.50 -19.70
N SER A 210 3.57 0.40 -18.55
CA SER A 210 3.50 -0.80 -17.73
C SER A 210 2.05 -1.09 -17.33
N ILE A 211 1.76 -2.35 -17.00
CA ILE A 211 0.46 -2.77 -16.45
C ILE A 211 0.64 -2.85 -14.93
N LYS A 212 -0.09 -1.98 -14.22
CA LYS A 212 0.11 -1.74 -12.79
C LYS A 212 -0.91 -2.48 -11.93
N HIS A 213 -0.42 -3.14 -10.88
CA HIS A 213 -1.22 -3.88 -9.94
C HIS A 213 -0.88 -3.46 -8.51
N ASP A 214 -1.89 -3.60 -7.65
CA ASP A 214 -1.87 -3.18 -6.25
C ASP A 214 -2.53 -4.26 -5.37
N PRO A 215 -2.04 -5.52 -5.43
CA PRO A 215 -2.56 -6.59 -4.59
C PRO A 215 -2.04 -6.51 -3.15
N ALA A 216 -2.84 -7.04 -2.22
CA ALA A 216 -2.38 -7.35 -0.88
C ALA A 216 -2.67 -8.82 -0.56
N VAL A 217 -1.72 -9.49 0.09
CA VAL A 217 -1.85 -10.88 0.56
C VAL A 217 -1.38 -10.99 2.01
N PRO A 218 -1.80 -12.00 2.78
CA PRO A 218 -1.22 -12.23 4.10
C PRO A 218 0.32 -12.30 4.03
N ARG A 219 1.01 -11.61 4.93
CA ARG A 219 2.48 -11.52 4.93
C ARG A 219 3.19 -12.88 4.88
N SER A 220 2.62 -13.88 5.54
CA SER A 220 3.19 -15.24 5.57
C SER A 220 3.25 -15.95 4.23
N VAL A 221 2.43 -15.53 3.27
CA VAL A 221 2.39 -16.13 1.92
C VAL A 221 2.92 -15.19 0.84
N LEU A 222 3.31 -13.97 1.22
CA LEU A 222 3.76 -12.94 0.29
C LEU A 222 4.98 -13.35 -0.56
N PRO A 223 6.02 -14.04 -0.03
CA PRO A 223 7.11 -14.53 -0.86
C PRO A 223 6.65 -15.53 -1.92
N GLY A 224 5.80 -16.48 -1.53
CA GLY A 224 5.22 -17.44 -2.47
C GLY A 224 4.33 -16.81 -3.52
N PHE A 225 3.55 -15.80 -3.14
CA PHE A 225 2.74 -15.02 -4.08
C PHE A 225 3.60 -14.31 -5.13
N GLU A 226 4.65 -13.61 -4.71
CA GLU A 226 5.56 -12.90 -5.64
C GLU A 226 6.22 -13.87 -6.62
N GLN A 227 6.71 -14.99 -6.14
CA GLN A 227 7.30 -16.03 -6.98
C GLN A 227 6.29 -16.62 -7.98
N ALA A 228 5.05 -16.86 -7.53
CA ALA A 228 3.98 -17.37 -8.40
C ALA A 228 3.63 -16.36 -9.50
N VAL A 229 3.57 -15.06 -9.18
CA VAL A 229 3.34 -14.02 -10.18
C VAL A 229 4.49 -13.97 -11.18
N ARG A 230 5.74 -13.99 -10.71
CA ARG A 230 6.93 -13.97 -11.57
C ARG A 230 6.93 -15.15 -12.53
N HIS A 231 6.64 -16.35 -12.05
CA HIS A 231 6.54 -17.57 -12.87
C HIS A 231 5.42 -17.47 -13.91
N ALA A 232 4.21 -17.10 -13.47
CA ALA A 232 3.06 -16.99 -14.35
C ALA A 232 3.26 -15.91 -15.44
N MET A 233 3.97 -14.83 -15.12
CA MET A 233 4.29 -13.79 -16.10
C MET A 233 5.35 -14.25 -17.10
N GLU A 234 6.38 -14.95 -16.67
CA GLU A 234 7.38 -15.51 -17.60
C GLU A 234 6.76 -16.54 -18.56
N ASP A 235 5.82 -17.36 -18.06
CA ASP A 235 5.11 -18.35 -18.88
C ASP A 235 4.15 -17.67 -19.89
N PHE A 236 3.45 -16.62 -19.45
CA PHE A 236 2.42 -15.96 -20.27
C PHE A 236 3.02 -14.92 -21.24
N LEU A 237 4.03 -14.17 -20.79
CA LEU A 237 4.64 -13.05 -21.52
C LEU A 237 6.18 -13.13 -21.41
N PRO A 238 6.82 -14.12 -22.05
CA PRO A 238 8.27 -14.35 -21.94
C PRO A 238 9.08 -13.09 -22.26
N GLY A 239 10.06 -12.80 -21.40
CA GLY A 239 10.91 -11.62 -21.53
C GLY A 239 10.26 -10.32 -21.02
N CYS A 240 9.13 -10.39 -20.35
CA CYS A 240 8.62 -9.24 -19.59
C CYS A 240 9.52 -8.94 -18.40
N ALA A 241 9.53 -7.69 -17.95
CA ALA A 241 10.22 -7.29 -16.73
C ALA A 241 9.19 -6.95 -15.64
N LEU A 242 9.44 -7.40 -14.41
CA LEU A 242 8.63 -7.03 -13.25
C LEU A 242 9.36 -5.96 -12.45
N CYS A 243 8.63 -4.92 -12.06
CA CYS A 243 9.04 -3.93 -11.08
C CYS A 243 8.20 -4.16 -9.84
N VAL A 244 8.83 -4.68 -8.77
CA VAL A 244 8.12 -5.08 -7.55
C VAL A 244 8.64 -4.26 -6.38
N PHE A 245 7.71 -3.59 -5.71
CA PHE A 245 7.99 -2.80 -4.53
C PHE A 245 6.71 -2.66 -3.69
N GLY A 246 6.82 -2.19 -2.45
CA GLY A 246 5.60 -1.90 -1.68
C GLY A 246 5.75 -2.07 -0.18
N HIS A 247 4.59 -2.02 0.47
CA HIS A 247 4.41 -1.99 1.91
C HIS A 247 4.38 -3.42 2.47
N LEU A 248 5.55 -4.07 2.59
CA LEU A 248 5.61 -5.45 3.11
C LEU A 248 4.97 -5.56 4.49
N GLY A 249 5.07 -4.50 5.30
CA GLY A 249 4.44 -4.43 6.62
C GLY A 249 2.94 -4.71 6.61
N ASP A 250 2.27 -4.33 5.53
CA ASP A 250 0.82 -4.47 5.35
C ASP A 250 0.45 -5.64 4.42
N GLY A 251 1.45 -6.30 3.85
CA GLY A 251 1.24 -7.36 2.86
C GLY A 251 0.88 -6.84 1.46
N ASN A 252 1.03 -5.55 1.22
CA ASN A 252 0.76 -4.92 -0.07
C ASN A 252 2.03 -4.84 -0.92
N LEU A 253 1.96 -5.37 -2.14
CA LEU A 253 2.99 -5.23 -3.15
C LEU A 253 2.43 -4.57 -4.41
N HIS A 254 3.10 -3.54 -4.89
CA HIS A 254 2.93 -3.08 -6.26
C HIS A 254 3.70 -4.02 -7.18
N VAL A 255 2.99 -4.67 -8.08
CA VAL A 255 3.58 -5.57 -9.08
C VAL A 255 3.29 -5.00 -10.46
N ASN A 256 4.28 -4.35 -11.06
CA ASN A 256 4.11 -3.66 -12.34
C ASN A 256 4.83 -4.44 -13.43
N VAL A 257 4.07 -4.79 -14.48
CA VAL A 257 4.55 -5.63 -15.58
C VAL A 257 4.91 -4.75 -16.77
N PHE A 258 6.18 -4.75 -17.15
CA PHE A 258 6.68 -4.15 -18.38
C PHE A 258 6.71 -5.21 -19.47
N PRO A 259 5.92 -5.09 -20.55
CA PRO A 259 6.01 -6.01 -21.67
C PRO A 259 7.40 -5.97 -22.32
N PRO A 260 7.78 -7.04 -23.02
CA PRO A 260 9.04 -7.07 -23.79
C PRO A 260 9.12 -5.89 -24.77
N PRO A 261 10.33 -5.39 -25.07
CA PRO A 261 10.51 -4.30 -26.04
C PRO A 261 9.80 -4.58 -27.37
N GLY A 262 9.04 -3.60 -27.85
CA GLY A 262 8.27 -3.71 -29.08
C GLY A 262 6.88 -4.33 -28.94
N THR A 263 6.49 -4.78 -27.75
CA THR A 263 5.14 -5.27 -27.44
C THR A 263 4.24 -4.11 -27.08
N GLU A 264 3.13 -3.93 -27.83
CA GLU A 264 2.12 -2.92 -27.54
C GLU A 264 1.21 -3.38 -26.38
N VAL A 265 0.94 -2.49 -25.41
CA VAL A 265 -0.03 -2.73 -24.34
C VAL A 265 -1.45 -2.55 -24.90
N THR A 266 -1.95 -3.60 -25.54
CA THR A 266 -3.34 -3.63 -26.04
C THR A 266 -4.34 -3.82 -24.89
N PRO A 267 -5.62 -3.43 -25.04
CA PRO A 267 -6.65 -3.73 -24.04
C PRO A 267 -6.78 -5.23 -23.74
N GLY A 268 -6.56 -6.09 -24.72
CA GLY A 268 -6.58 -7.56 -24.54
C GLY A 268 -5.45 -8.04 -23.65
N LEU A 269 -4.22 -7.59 -23.90
CA LEU A 269 -3.06 -7.90 -23.07
C LEU A 269 -3.27 -7.39 -21.63
N TRP A 270 -3.75 -6.15 -21.49
CA TRP A 270 -4.03 -5.55 -20.18
C TRP A 270 -5.00 -6.40 -19.36
N VAL A 271 -6.10 -6.86 -19.97
CA VAL A 271 -7.10 -7.73 -19.28
C VAL A 271 -6.49 -9.06 -18.87
N GLN A 272 -5.68 -9.68 -19.73
CA GLN A 272 -5.11 -11.01 -19.44
C GLN A 272 -4.06 -10.94 -18.32
N VAL A 273 -3.16 -9.96 -18.35
CA VAL A 273 -2.17 -9.75 -17.29
C VAL A 273 -2.85 -9.44 -15.96
N ASN A 274 -3.86 -8.55 -15.95
CA ASN A 274 -4.63 -8.26 -14.75
C ASN A 274 -5.27 -9.52 -14.16
N ARG A 275 -5.88 -10.36 -15.00
CA ARG A 275 -6.51 -11.61 -14.54
C ARG A 275 -5.53 -12.53 -13.84
N ILE A 276 -4.36 -12.72 -14.43
CA ILE A 276 -3.34 -13.60 -13.83
C ILE A 276 -2.94 -13.08 -12.45
N VAL A 277 -2.60 -11.80 -12.32
CA VAL A 277 -2.16 -11.23 -11.04
C VAL A 277 -3.28 -11.21 -10.01
N TYR A 278 -4.51 -10.86 -10.41
CA TYR A 278 -5.65 -10.78 -9.49
C TYR A 278 -6.13 -12.17 -9.04
N ASP A 279 -6.12 -13.16 -9.95
CA ASP A 279 -6.47 -14.53 -9.60
C ASP A 279 -5.50 -15.11 -8.58
N LEU A 280 -4.21 -14.92 -8.81
CA LEU A 280 -3.18 -15.31 -7.84
C LEU A 280 -3.35 -14.59 -6.51
N ALA A 281 -3.60 -13.28 -6.49
CA ALA A 281 -3.81 -12.55 -5.25
C ALA A 281 -4.97 -13.14 -4.43
N VAL A 282 -6.08 -13.49 -5.07
CA VAL A 282 -7.24 -14.10 -4.42
C VAL A 282 -6.97 -15.54 -4.01
N GLU A 283 -6.26 -16.33 -4.82
CA GLU A 283 -5.84 -17.70 -4.49
C GLU A 283 -4.96 -17.74 -3.23
N TYR A 284 -4.08 -16.76 -3.07
CA TYR A 284 -3.26 -16.59 -1.87
C TYR A 284 -4.02 -15.94 -0.69
N GLY A 285 -5.36 -15.84 -0.78
CA GLY A 285 -6.22 -15.34 0.30
C GLY A 285 -6.19 -13.83 0.48
N GLY A 286 -5.80 -13.10 -0.56
CA GLY A 286 -5.62 -11.66 -0.54
C GLY A 286 -6.72 -10.85 -1.25
N SER A 287 -6.37 -9.61 -1.54
CA SER A 287 -7.16 -8.61 -2.28
C SER A 287 -6.44 -8.21 -3.55
N PHE A 288 -7.18 -8.03 -4.63
CA PHE A 288 -6.63 -7.53 -5.89
C PHE A 288 -6.44 -6.01 -5.91
N SER A 289 -6.91 -5.29 -4.92
CA SER A 289 -6.73 -3.85 -4.76
C SER A 289 -6.61 -3.50 -3.28
N ALA A 290 -5.43 -3.09 -2.86
CA ALA A 290 -5.12 -2.71 -1.49
C ALA A 290 -5.48 -1.24 -1.21
N GLU A 291 -5.01 -0.33 -2.08
CA GLU A 291 -5.12 1.12 -1.90
C GLU A 291 -5.95 1.80 -3.00
N HIS A 292 -5.84 1.32 -4.26
CA HIS A 292 -6.37 2.03 -5.43
C HIS A 292 -7.89 1.95 -5.57
N GLY A 293 -8.58 1.13 -4.77
CA GLY A 293 -10.02 0.91 -4.86
C GLY A 293 -10.45 0.16 -6.12
N VAL A 294 -11.74 0.10 -6.35
CA VAL A 294 -12.38 -0.57 -7.48
C VAL A 294 -12.59 0.39 -8.65
N GLY A 295 -13.09 1.57 -8.35
CA GLY A 295 -13.42 2.61 -9.34
C GLY A 295 -14.33 2.09 -10.45
N ALA A 296 -14.05 2.51 -11.69
CA ALA A 296 -14.72 2.01 -12.90
C ALA A 296 -14.00 0.79 -13.51
N LEU A 297 -12.68 0.71 -13.34
CA LEU A 297 -11.83 -0.22 -14.11
C LEU A 297 -11.85 -1.65 -13.55
N ARG A 298 -12.10 -1.81 -12.25
CA ARG A 298 -12.03 -3.12 -11.57
C ARG A 298 -13.39 -3.68 -11.18
N ARG A 299 -14.50 -3.12 -11.68
CA ARG A 299 -15.88 -3.57 -11.38
C ARG A 299 -16.12 -5.03 -11.75
N ASP A 300 -15.61 -5.45 -12.89
CA ASP A 300 -15.78 -6.83 -13.35
C ASP A 300 -14.95 -7.79 -12.48
N GLU A 301 -13.77 -7.37 -12.03
CA GLU A 301 -12.96 -8.13 -11.07
C GLU A 301 -13.64 -8.23 -9.69
N LEU A 302 -14.27 -7.13 -9.23
CA LEU A 302 -15.07 -7.18 -8.02
C LEU A 302 -16.21 -8.21 -8.13
N ARG A 303 -16.93 -8.22 -9.26
CA ARG A 303 -18.02 -9.18 -9.52
C ARG A 303 -17.51 -10.62 -9.57
N ARG A 304 -16.32 -10.83 -10.08
CA ARG A 304 -15.71 -12.14 -10.28
C ARG A 304 -15.20 -12.74 -8.96
N HIS A 305 -14.63 -11.93 -8.08
CA HIS A 305 -13.93 -12.39 -6.88
C HIS A 305 -14.70 -12.19 -5.57
N LYS A 306 -15.58 -11.18 -5.49
CA LYS A 306 -16.28 -10.89 -4.25
C LYS A 306 -17.35 -11.95 -3.95
N ASN A 307 -17.45 -12.32 -2.68
CA ASN A 307 -18.51 -13.22 -2.21
C ASN A 307 -19.89 -12.72 -2.69
N PRO A 308 -20.73 -13.59 -3.29
CA PRO A 308 -22.04 -13.18 -3.85
C PRO A 308 -22.97 -12.52 -2.83
N THR A 309 -22.97 -13.00 -1.58
CA THR A 309 -23.78 -12.39 -0.49
C THR A 309 -23.29 -10.99 -0.17
N ALA A 310 -21.95 -10.78 -0.14
CA ALA A 310 -21.39 -9.44 0.06
C ALA A 310 -21.75 -8.48 -1.07
N LEU A 311 -21.68 -8.94 -2.33
CA LEU A 311 -22.13 -8.14 -3.48
C LEU A 311 -23.61 -7.79 -3.40
N GLN A 312 -24.46 -8.72 -2.97
CA GLN A 312 -25.89 -8.47 -2.77
C GLN A 312 -26.12 -7.42 -1.67
N LEU A 313 -25.43 -7.51 -0.54
CA LEU A 313 -25.53 -6.53 0.53
C LEU A 313 -25.06 -5.14 0.10
N MET A 314 -23.95 -5.06 -0.63
CA MET A 314 -23.46 -3.79 -1.18
C MET A 314 -24.50 -3.13 -2.09
N ARG A 315 -25.15 -3.90 -2.98
CA ARG A 315 -26.24 -3.40 -3.85
C ARG A 315 -27.43 -2.93 -3.03
N GLN A 316 -27.88 -3.70 -2.04
CA GLN A 316 -29.00 -3.33 -1.19
C GLN A 316 -28.73 -2.02 -0.43
N ILE A 317 -27.51 -1.84 0.10
CA ILE A 317 -27.09 -0.59 0.76
C ILE A 317 -27.12 0.57 -0.24
N LYS A 318 -26.55 0.37 -1.43
CA LYS A 318 -26.57 1.39 -2.51
C LYS A 318 -27.99 1.76 -2.89
N ASP A 319 -28.85 0.79 -3.18
CA ASP A 319 -30.24 1.02 -3.61
C ASP A 319 -31.08 1.70 -2.49
N MET A 320 -30.82 1.35 -1.23
CA MET A 320 -31.51 1.97 -0.08
C MET A 320 -31.11 3.44 0.09
N LEU A 321 -29.83 3.77 -0.02
CA LEU A 321 -29.33 5.13 0.20
C LEU A 321 -29.45 6.00 -1.06
N ASP A 322 -29.21 5.44 -2.23
CA ASP A 322 -29.19 6.18 -3.50
C ASP A 322 -30.02 5.49 -4.60
N PRO A 323 -31.34 5.39 -4.43
CA PRO A 323 -32.23 4.72 -5.40
C PRO A 323 -32.24 5.38 -6.78
N ARG A 324 -31.80 6.63 -6.89
CA ARG A 324 -31.70 7.37 -8.17
C ARG A 324 -30.32 7.26 -8.82
N ASN A 325 -29.37 6.55 -8.18
CA ASN A 325 -27.99 6.39 -8.62
C ASN A 325 -27.29 7.73 -8.97
N LEU A 326 -27.42 8.72 -8.09
CA LEU A 326 -26.83 10.05 -8.24
C LEU A 326 -25.37 10.10 -7.81
N MET A 327 -25.02 9.30 -6.78
CA MET A 327 -23.69 9.33 -6.18
C MET A 327 -22.71 8.47 -6.95
N ASN A 328 -21.74 9.12 -7.57
CA ASN A 328 -20.63 8.52 -8.30
C ASN A 328 -21.05 7.32 -9.20
N PRO A 329 -21.99 7.51 -10.14
CA PRO A 329 -22.56 6.40 -10.90
C PRO A 329 -21.51 5.69 -11.74
N GLY A 330 -21.64 4.34 -11.83
CA GLY A 330 -20.71 3.52 -12.62
C GLY A 330 -19.35 3.29 -11.94
N LYS A 331 -19.25 3.51 -10.65
CA LYS A 331 -18.08 3.15 -9.81
C LYS A 331 -18.49 2.08 -8.80
N VAL A 332 -17.55 1.22 -8.47
CA VAL A 332 -17.66 0.09 -7.52
C VAL A 332 -18.66 -0.98 -8.00
N LEU A 333 -19.94 -0.66 -8.16
CA LEU A 333 -21.04 -1.58 -8.49
C LEU A 333 -21.55 -1.44 -9.91
#